data_d321f8b74ac4dd320b9f07cc9bd4866f
#
_entry.id   d321f8b74ac4dd320b9f07cc9bd4866f
#
_cell.length_a   1.000
_cell.length_b   1.000
_cell.length_c   1.000
_cell.angle_alpha   90.00
_cell.angle_beta   90.00
_cell.angle_gamma   90.00
#
_symmetry.space_group_name_H-M   'P 1'
#
loop_
_entity.id
_entity.type
_entity.pdbx_description
1 polymer ?
#
loop_
_entity_poly.entity_id
_entity_poly.type
_entity_poly.pdbx_seq_one_letter_code
_entity_poly.pdbx_strand_id
1 'polypeptide(L)'
;MRRFHSYGPVDKDIHFCVPREKLVTSCLDHIIGEPGKGGHYFTIWGPRQTGKTWLMRQVKERIETDYPDRFIVGTMSMQGVSFISQETDVEFLRKVPKLFMDTFRIEVEAPIDYEAWTWLFHATKGVFDKPLILFIDEFDSLPSGVIDRMVALFRDIYLNGSNYCLHGLALIGVKAVLGVDSLRGSPFNIQRSLHVENFLQEEVIDLFDQYRRESGQAVDPDVVQNVFDATNGQPGLVGWFGELLTEKYNPGPDKPIDMEIWRYVFQAALSMEWNNTILNLVKKVRAGYADHVLELFGRSDVPFSLDADWCAYLYMNGVITSEIQIDSRNQPRILCRFSCPFIQKRLYNALALDLIGDRLPIPAVEIMDDLADVFEAGLHLPLLLARYKSYLVRMKARGLNPFKDQPRRADLHYTEAVGHFHLYAWLQSAVGRRCVISPEFPTGNGKVDIHLNCDGRRGIIEVKSFINVSEVSNAQLQAAAYSGKLGLSSVTLALFVPTDDASILEKLSTQTELNGVFVHVVAIGWT
;
A
#
# COMPACT_ATOMS: atom_id res chain seq x y z
N MET A 1 -23.79 10.92 17.40
CA MET A 1 -23.49 9.93 16.36
C MET A 1 -21.97 9.84 16.21
N ARG A 2 -21.42 8.64 16.26
CA ARG A 2 -20.01 8.40 15.98
C ARG A 2 -19.72 8.65 14.49
N ARG A 3 -18.45 8.73 14.14
CA ARG A 3 -18.00 8.98 12.76
C ARG A 3 -16.86 8.05 12.36
N PHE A 4 -16.62 7.92 11.07
CA PHE A 4 -15.41 7.29 10.58
C PHE A 4 -14.18 8.12 10.96
N HIS A 5 -13.01 7.49 11.03
CA HIS A 5 -11.79 8.15 11.46
C HIS A 5 -10.57 7.56 10.74
N SER A 6 -9.75 8.44 10.17
CA SER A 6 -8.57 8.05 9.40
C SER A 6 -7.26 8.62 9.93
N TYR A 7 -7.31 9.53 10.92
CA TYR A 7 -6.12 10.23 11.42
C TYR A 7 -6.00 10.14 12.94
N GLY A 8 -4.80 9.77 13.40
CA GLY A 8 -4.51 9.74 14.85
C GLY A 8 -5.20 8.59 15.58
N PRO A 9 -5.21 8.65 16.90
CA PRO A 9 -5.73 7.56 17.72
C PRO A 9 -7.25 7.49 17.70
N VAL A 10 -7.78 6.28 17.57
CA VAL A 10 -9.21 6.00 17.65
C VAL A 10 -9.72 6.23 19.08
N ASP A 11 -10.93 6.78 19.20
CA ASP A 11 -11.71 6.91 20.43
C ASP A 11 -13.07 6.24 20.22
N LYS A 12 -13.39 5.22 21.04
CA LYS A 12 -14.61 4.41 20.89
C LYS A 12 -15.91 5.17 21.10
N ASP A 13 -15.85 6.30 21.80
CA ASP A 13 -17.05 7.09 22.12
C ASP A 13 -17.45 8.00 20.97
N ILE A 14 -16.51 8.37 20.09
CA ILE A 14 -16.74 9.29 18.98
C ILE A 14 -16.42 8.70 17.60
N HIS A 15 -15.75 7.54 17.54
CA HIS A 15 -15.37 6.90 16.28
C HIS A 15 -15.95 5.49 16.16
N PHE A 16 -16.33 5.10 14.94
CA PHE A 16 -16.59 3.69 14.63
C PHE A 16 -15.28 2.90 14.71
N CYS A 17 -15.30 1.76 15.35
CA CYS A 17 -14.09 0.96 15.56
C CYS A 17 -14.38 -0.55 15.63
N VAL A 18 -13.35 -1.32 15.33
CA VAL A 18 -13.37 -2.79 15.41
C VAL A 18 -12.58 -3.24 16.62
N PRO A 19 -13.12 -4.13 17.45
CA PRO A 19 -12.46 -4.57 18.69
C PRO A 19 -11.22 -5.44 18.48
N ARG A 20 -11.01 -6.08 17.33
CA ARG A 20 -9.80 -6.88 17.00
C ARG A 20 -9.45 -7.96 18.06
N GLU A 21 -10.44 -8.64 18.60
CA GLU A 21 -10.31 -9.56 19.75
C GLU A 21 -9.17 -10.59 19.62
N LYS A 22 -8.95 -11.15 18.41
CA LYS A 22 -7.86 -12.13 18.19
C LYS A 22 -6.48 -11.50 18.40
N LEU A 23 -6.27 -10.28 17.89
CA LEU A 23 -5.01 -9.56 18.05
C LEU A 23 -4.80 -9.12 19.50
N VAL A 24 -5.87 -8.65 20.16
CA VAL A 24 -5.83 -8.26 21.57
C VAL A 24 -5.46 -9.46 22.43
N THR A 25 -6.11 -10.62 22.25
CA THR A 25 -5.80 -11.86 22.98
C THR A 25 -4.36 -12.30 22.75
N SER A 26 -3.91 -12.34 21.46
CA SER A 26 -2.53 -12.71 21.15
C SER A 26 -1.50 -11.75 21.77
N CYS A 27 -1.79 -10.46 21.81
CA CYS A 27 -0.93 -9.47 22.44
C CYS A 27 -0.89 -9.66 23.97
N LEU A 28 -2.04 -9.94 24.60
CA LEU A 28 -2.15 -10.24 26.03
C LEU A 28 -1.33 -11.48 26.40
N ASP A 29 -1.50 -12.58 25.66
CA ASP A 29 -0.75 -13.83 25.88
C ASP A 29 0.76 -13.61 25.83
N HIS A 30 1.23 -12.70 24.94
CA HIS A 30 2.65 -12.36 24.86
C HIS A 30 3.10 -11.48 26.02
N ILE A 31 2.36 -10.40 26.32
CA ILE A 31 2.81 -9.39 27.27
C ILE A 31 2.72 -9.86 28.73
N ILE A 32 1.69 -10.67 29.05
CA ILE A 32 1.49 -11.26 30.38
C ILE A 32 2.36 -12.50 30.57
N GLY A 33 2.51 -13.35 29.55
CA GLY A 33 3.30 -14.56 29.57
C GLY A 33 2.75 -15.65 30.49
N GLU A 34 3.63 -16.56 30.94
CA GLU A 34 3.28 -17.64 31.84
C GLU A 34 3.28 -17.20 33.30
N PRO A 35 2.35 -17.69 34.12
CA PRO A 35 2.32 -17.42 35.56
C PRO A 35 3.69 -17.73 36.23
N GLY A 36 4.27 -16.75 36.90
CA GLY A 36 5.52 -16.88 37.62
C GLY A 36 6.82 -16.81 36.80
N LYS A 37 6.73 -16.69 35.47
CA LYS A 37 7.92 -16.60 34.59
C LYS A 37 8.13 -15.24 33.95
N GLY A 38 7.21 -14.32 34.10
CA GLY A 38 7.21 -13.01 33.44
C GLY A 38 6.63 -13.02 32.04
N GLY A 39 6.42 -11.84 31.49
CA GLY A 39 5.95 -11.63 30.13
C GLY A 39 7.08 -11.69 29.12
N HIS A 40 6.75 -11.56 27.86
CA HIS A 40 7.73 -11.49 26.79
C HIS A 40 8.03 -10.05 26.39
N TYR A 41 9.21 -9.86 25.80
CA TYR A 41 9.59 -8.63 25.10
C TYR A 41 9.45 -8.92 23.59
N PHE A 42 8.65 -8.15 22.89
CA PHE A 42 8.34 -8.42 21.47
C PHE A 42 8.07 -7.14 20.71
N THR A 43 7.93 -7.25 19.40
CA THR A 43 7.60 -6.12 18.52
C THR A 43 6.15 -6.22 18.05
N ILE A 44 5.46 -5.07 17.99
CA ILE A 44 4.17 -4.91 17.30
C ILE A 44 4.45 -4.05 16.07
N TRP A 45 4.21 -4.61 14.89
CA TRP A 45 4.55 -3.92 13.66
C TRP A 45 3.42 -4.00 12.61
N GLY A 46 3.50 -3.12 11.67
CA GLY A 46 2.60 -3.00 10.53
C GLY A 46 2.74 -1.64 9.88
N PRO A 47 2.28 -1.48 8.64
CA PRO A 47 2.28 -0.21 7.95
C PRO A 47 1.64 0.93 8.76
N ARG A 48 1.78 2.16 8.29
CA ARG A 48 1.10 3.29 8.94
C ARG A 48 -0.41 3.12 8.86
N GLN A 49 -1.11 3.59 9.92
CA GLN A 49 -2.57 3.59 10.02
C GLN A 49 -3.22 2.19 9.96
N THR A 50 -2.52 1.14 10.40
CA THR A 50 -3.09 -0.22 10.56
C THR A 50 -3.78 -0.43 11.92
N GLY A 51 -3.79 0.57 12.81
CA GLY A 51 -4.45 0.49 14.10
C GLY A 51 -3.56 0.00 15.25
N LYS A 52 -2.22 0.07 15.13
CA LYS A 52 -1.27 -0.32 16.19
C LYS A 52 -1.55 0.37 17.53
N THR A 53 -1.72 1.69 17.52
CA THR A 53 -2.02 2.47 18.74
C THR A 53 -3.40 2.13 19.31
N TRP A 54 -4.37 1.77 18.46
CA TRP A 54 -5.68 1.30 18.90
C TRP A 54 -5.58 -0.08 19.59
N LEU A 55 -4.83 -1.01 19.00
CA LEU A 55 -4.54 -2.32 19.61
C LEU A 55 -3.90 -2.15 21.00
N MET A 56 -2.88 -1.31 21.10
CA MET A 56 -2.20 -1.01 22.36
C MET A 56 -3.19 -0.51 23.44
N ARG A 57 -4.11 0.39 23.08
CA ARG A 57 -5.12 0.91 24.01
C ARG A 57 -6.09 -0.16 24.49
N GLN A 58 -6.58 -0.99 23.58
CA GLN A 58 -7.47 -2.11 23.93
C GLN A 58 -6.76 -3.11 24.88
N VAL A 59 -5.50 -3.43 24.59
CA VAL A 59 -4.70 -4.34 25.43
C VAL A 59 -4.48 -3.74 26.81
N LYS A 60 -4.15 -2.43 26.89
CA LYS A 60 -3.99 -1.72 28.16
C LYS A 60 -5.30 -1.77 28.98
N GLU A 61 -6.43 -1.40 28.38
CA GLU A 61 -7.75 -1.42 29.04
C GLU A 61 -8.08 -2.84 29.56
N ARG A 62 -7.75 -3.86 28.78
CA ARG A 62 -7.97 -5.26 29.14
C ARG A 62 -7.07 -5.70 30.31
N ILE A 63 -5.80 -5.29 30.32
CA ILE A 63 -4.89 -5.59 31.45
C ILE A 63 -5.39 -4.93 32.73
N GLU A 64 -5.79 -3.65 32.66
CA GLU A 64 -6.29 -2.92 33.82
C GLU A 64 -7.60 -3.50 34.37
N THR A 65 -8.42 -4.10 33.50
CA THR A 65 -9.68 -4.76 33.87
C THR A 65 -9.47 -6.17 34.44
N ASP A 66 -8.68 -7.00 33.75
CA ASP A 66 -8.53 -8.42 34.08
C ASP A 66 -7.51 -8.66 35.21
N TYR A 67 -6.58 -7.71 35.43
CA TYR A 67 -5.52 -7.78 36.44
C TYR A 67 -5.42 -6.50 37.27
N PRO A 68 -6.52 -6.09 37.94
CA PRO A 68 -6.54 -4.86 38.70
C PRO A 68 -5.43 -4.87 39.77
N ASP A 69 -4.71 -3.74 39.88
CA ASP A 69 -3.64 -3.53 40.87
C ASP A 69 -2.42 -4.45 40.78
N ARG A 70 -2.35 -5.36 39.80
CA ARG A 70 -1.22 -6.28 39.66
C ARG A 70 -0.05 -5.67 38.92
N PHE A 71 -0.31 -4.84 37.92
CA PHE A 71 0.69 -4.24 37.03
C PHE A 71 0.57 -2.72 37.00
N ILE A 72 1.71 -2.06 36.80
CA ILE A 72 1.77 -0.70 36.26
C ILE A 72 1.82 -0.84 34.74
N VAL A 73 0.93 -0.16 34.02
CA VAL A 73 0.91 -0.23 32.55
C VAL A 73 1.25 1.15 31.97
N GLY A 74 2.43 1.25 31.35
CA GLY A 74 2.90 2.46 30.71
C GLY A 74 2.76 2.41 29.18
N THR A 75 2.34 3.54 28.60
CA THR A 75 2.32 3.76 27.15
C THR A 75 3.17 4.98 26.82
N MET A 76 4.38 4.76 26.37
CA MET A 76 5.37 5.79 26.08
C MET A 76 5.42 6.05 24.58
N SER A 77 5.30 7.31 24.15
CA SER A 77 5.38 7.66 22.72
C SER A 77 6.71 8.36 22.43
N MET A 78 7.39 7.90 21.37
CA MET A 78 8.62 8.51 20.88
C MET A 78 8.37 9.59 19.82
N GLN A 79 7.13 9.83 19.41
CA GLN A 79 6.79 10.80 18.37
C GLN A 79 7.21 12.24 18.68
N GLY A 80 7.18 12.63 19.95
CA GLY A 80 7.58 13.97 20.41
C GLY A 80 9.09 14.15 20.68
N VAL A 81 9.89 13.10 20.48
CA VAL A 81 11.33 13.12 20.74
C VAL A 81 12.06 13.60 19.49
N SER A 82 12.35 14.89 19.41
CA SER A 82 13.12 15.48 18.31
C SER A 82 14.61 15.55 18.68
N PHE A 83 15.47 15.30 17.72
CA PHE A 83 16.92 15.37 17.86
C PHE A 83 17.46 16.53 17.03
N ILE A 84 18.17 17.44 17.66
CA ILE A 84 18.73 18.66 17.03
C ILE A 84 20.25 18.53 16.88
N SER A 85 20.90 17.83 17.82
CA SER A 85 22.35 17.66 17.84
C SER A 85 22.79 16.31 17.27
N GLN A 86 24.08 16.19 16.95
CA GLN A 86 24.69 14.91 16.58
C GLN A 86 24.90 13.99 17.79
N GLU A 87 24.86 14.55 19.02
CA GLU A 87 24.94 13.79 20.26
C GLU A 87 23.58 13.20 20.67
N THR A 88 23.05 12.32 19.83
CA THR A 88 21.70 11.78 19.97
C THR A 88 21.45 11.05 21.29
N ASP A 89 22.48 10.42 21.84
CA ASP A 89 22.38 9.69 23.12
C ASP A 89 22.16 10.62 24.31
N VAL A 90 22.99 11.67 24.42
CA VAL A 90 22.87 12.66 25.48
C VAL A 90 21.53 13.38 25.39
N GLU A 91 21.12 13.70 24.17
CA GLU A 91 19.84 14.36 23.92
C GLU A 91 18.66 13.46 24.29
N PHE A 92 18.72 12.14 24.00
CA PHE A 92 17.71 11.18 24.42
C PHE A 92 17.60 11.10 25.94
N LEU A 93 18.73 10.92 26.64
CA LEU A 93 18.75 10.81 28.11
C LEU A 93 18.19 12.05 28.81
N ARG A 94 18.42 13.24 28.26
CA ARG A 94 17.82 14.50 28.78
C ARG A 94 16.29 14.55 28.64
N LYS A 95 15.70 13.74 27.77
CA LYS A 95 14.24 13.70 27.57
C LYS A 95 13.54 12.66 28.41
N VAL A 96 14.28 11.76 29.06
CA VAL A 96 13.75 10.72 29.93
C VAL A 96 12.83 11.28 31.03
N PRO A 97 13.16 12.38 31.75
CA PRO A 97 12.27 12.93 32.78
C PRO A 97 10.88 13.28 32.22
N LYS A 98 10.85 13.91 31.06
CA LYS A 98 9.57 14.25 30.40
C LYS A 98 8.81 12.99 29.99
N LEU A 99 9.47 11.99 29.42
CA LEU A 99 8.83 10.73 29.02
C LEU A 99 8.23 10.00 30.23
N PHE A 100 8.93 9.98 31.38
CA PHE A 100 8.42 9.38 32.61
C PHE A 100 7.26 10.16 33.21
N MET A 101 7.35 11.49 33.24
CA MET A 101 6.27 12.35 33.71
C MET A 101 5.01 12.19 32.84
N ASP A 102 5.16 12.19 31.51
CA ASP A 102 4.05 12.06 30.59
C ASP A 102 3.39 10.67 30.68
N THR A 103 4.19 9.61 30.85
CA THR A 103 3.73 8.22 30.84
C THR A 103 3.19 7.75 32.21
N PHE A 104 3.91 8.04 33.30
CA PHE A 104 3.68 7.45 34.63
C PHE A 104 3.29 8.46 35.69
N ARG A 105 3.43 9.75 35.42
CA ARG A 105 3.30 10.85 36.39
C ARG A 105 4.35 10.75 37.51
N ILE A 106 5.52 10.20 37.19
CA ILE A 106 6.67 10.05 38.09
C ILE A 106 7.74 11.03 37.68
N GLU A 107 8.24 11.80 38.64
CA GLU A 107 9.38 12.69 38.47
C GLU A 107 10.68 11.90 38.64
N VAL A 108 11.57 11.98 37.65
CA VAL A 108 12.90 11.36 37.68
C VAL A 108 13.94 12.38 37.22
N GLU A 109 15.16 12.23 37.68
CA GLU A 109 16.30 13.01 37.15
C GLU A 109 16.74 12.46 35.79
N ALA A 110 17.34 13.31 34.95
CA ALA A 110 17.91 12.87 33.69
C ALA A 110 19.06 11.89 33.93
N PRO A 111 18.99 10.65 33.43
CA PRO A 111 20.08 9.69 33.57
C PRO A 111 21.37 10.26 32.95
N ILE A 112 22.50 10.05 33.62
CA ILE A 112 23.82 10.51 33.12
C ILE A 112 24.31 9.64 31.95
N ASP A 113 23.91 8.39 31.94
CA ASP A 113 24.22 7.39 30.92
C ASP A 113 23.10 6.32 30.82
N TYR A 114 23.29 5.35 29.95
CA TYR A 114 22.34 4.26 29.75
C TYR A 114 22.31 3.24 30.90
N GLU A 115 23.37 3.12 31.68
CA GLU A 115 23.39 2.30 32.88
C GLU A 115 22.49 2.93 33.95
N ALA A 116 22.64 4.24 34.20
CA ALA A 116 21.74 4.98 35.09
C ALA A 116 20.27 4.92 34.63
N TRP A 117 20.02 4.87 33.32
CA TRP A 117 18.66 4.67 32.76
C TRP A 117 18.09 3.30 33.14
N THR A 118 18.90 2.20 33.13
CA THR A 118 18.41 0.87 33.53
C THR A 118 18.05 0.79 35.01
N TRP A 119 18.71 1.56 35.85
CA TRP A 119 18.42 1.62 37.28
C TRP A 119 16.99 2.12 37.57
N LEU A 120 16.39 2.89 36.70
CA LEU A 120 14.98 3.31 36.85
C LEU A 120 14.00 2.11 36.92
N PHE A 121 14.36 1.00 36.32
CA PHE A 121 13.57 -0.24 36.29
C PHE A 121 13.99 -1.28 37.32
N HIS A 122 15.01 -1.00 38.15
CA HIS A 122 15.53 -1.97 39.11
C HIS A 122 14.55 -2.25 40.25
N ALA A 123 14.35 -3.53 40.58
CA ALA A 123 13.31 -3.98 41.51
C ALA A 123 13.39 -3.38 42.94
N THR A 124 14.61 -3.06 43.44
CA THR A 124 14.80 -2.53 44.80
C THR A 124 15.27 -1.08 44.83
N LYS A 125 15.82 -0.55 43.75
CA LYS A 125 16.39 0.79 43.66
C LYS A 125 15.72 1.69 42.62
N GLY A 126 14.84 1.11 41.82
CA GLY A 126 14.10 1.81 40.76
C GLY A 126 12.92 2.60 41.29
N VAL A 127 12.13 3.13 40.39
CA VAL A 127 11.00 4.03 40.69
C VAL A 127 9.65 3.31 40.72
N PHE A 128 9.61 2.02 40.44
CA PHE A 128 8.37 1.23 40.38
C PHE A 128 8.28 0.26 41.56
N ASP A 129 7.12 0.20 42.21
CA ASP A 129 6.81 -0.67 43.34
C ASP A 129 6.05 -1.95 42.93
N LYS A 130 5.62 -2.04 41.67
CA LYS A 130 4.90 -3.19 41.09
C LYS A 130 5.54 -3.60 39.75
N PRO A 131 5.26 -4.82 39.26
CA PRO A 131 5.68 -5.23 37.93
C PRO A 131 5.15 -4.29 36.85
N LEU A 132 6.04 -3.88 35.93
CA LEU A 132 5.77 -2.91 34.87
C LEU A 132 5.53 -3.63 33.54
N ILE A 133 4.46 -3.26 32.88
CA ILE A 133 4.21 -3.56 31.46
C ILE A 133 4.40 -2.25 30.69
N LEU A 134 5.30 -2.26 29.71
CA LEU A 134 5.66 -1.05 28.95
C LEU A 134 5.41 -1.25 27.46
N PHE A 135 4.60 -0.37 26.89
CA PHE A 135 4.43 -0.18 25.46
C PHE A 135 5.20 1.07 25.02
N ILE A 136 6.07 0.95 24.03
CA ILE A 136 6.80 2.09 23.44
C ILE A 136 6.35 2.27 22.01
N ASP A 137 5.53 3.29 21.76
CA ASP A 137 5.00 3.60 20.42
C ASP A 137 5.96 4.50 19.63
N GLU A 138 5.94 4.37 18.30
CA GLU A 138 6.81 5.08 17.35
C GLU A 138 8.31 4.86 17.67
N PHE A 139 8.69 3.67 18.17
CA PHE A 139 10.06 3.37 18.59
C PHE A 139 11.06 3.50 17.43
N ASP A 140 10.63 3.22 16.20
CA ASP A 140 11.41 3.36 14.98
C ASP A 140 11.58 4.81 14.49
N SER A 141 11.05 5.80 15.22
CA SER A 141 11.32 7.22 15.00
C SER A 141 12.64 7.68 15.63
N LEU A 142 13.21 6.89 16.56
CA LEU A 142 14.49 7.17 17.19
C LEU A 142 15.66 6.99 16.22
N PRO A 143 16.80 7.70 16.41
CA PRO A 143 18.03 7.44 15.70
C PRO A 143 18.51 5.99 15.86
N SER A 144 19.08 5.39 14.82
CA SER A 144 19.51 3.99 14.82
C SER A 144 20.45 3.65 15.98
N GLY A 145 21.42 4.53 16.30
CA GLY A 145 22.34 4.33 17.43
C GLY A 145 21.63 4.27 18.79
N VAL A 146 20.59 5.09 19.00
CA VAL A 146 19.76 5.04 20.22
C VAL A 146 18.94 3.76 20.26
N ILE A 147 18.33 3.38 19.14
CA ILE A 147 17.58 2.11 19.01
C ILE A 147 18.45 0.92 19.40
N ASP A 148 19.65 0.80 18.81
CA ASP A 148 20.56 -0.33 19.05
C ASP A 148 20.94 -0.44 20.53
N ARG A 149 21.21 0.69 21.18
CA ARG A 149 21.55 0.70 22.63
C ARG A 149 20.36 0.35 23.50
N MET A 150 19.19 0.95 23.25
CA MET A 150 17.97 0.67 23.99
C MET A 150 17.60 -0.81 23.91
N VAL A 151 17.72 -1.37 22.71
CA VAL A 151 17.43 -2.78 22.46
C VAL A 151 18.41 -3.70 23.19
N ALA A 152 19.71 -3.36 23.20
CA ALA A 152 20.72 -4.10 23.97
C ALA A 152 20.43 -4.08 25.48
N LEU A 153 20.02 -2.93 26.00
CA LEU A 153 19.65 -2.79 27.41
C LEU A 153 18.38 -3.56 27.77
N PHE A 154 17.35 -3.50 26.95
CA PHE A 154 16.13 -4.30 27.17
C PHE A 154 16.43 -5.80 27.16
N ARG A 155 17.37 -6.23 26.31
CA ARG A 155 17.83 -7.63 26.33
C ARG A 155 18.52 -7.99 27.64
N ASP A 156 19.39 -7.12 28.14
CA ASP A 156 20.05 -7.34 29.44
C ASP A 156 19.03 -7.39 30.57
N ILE A 157 18.08 -6.47 30.61
CA ILE A 157 16.96 -6.47 31.58
C ILE A 157 16.16 -7.79 31.49
N TYR A 158 15.87 -8.27 30.27
CA TYR A 158 15.14 -9.52 30.07
C TYR A 158 15.88 -10.74 30.61
N LEU A 159 17.19 -10.83 30.34
CA LEU A 159 18.04 -11.94 30.80
C LEU A 159 18.23 -11.93 32.31
N ASN A 160 18.22 -10.75 32.95
CA ASN A 160 18.37 -10.55 34.38
C ASN A 160 17.04 -10.18 35.06
N GLY A 161 15.93 -10.69 34.57
CA GLY A 161 14.57 -10.27 34.92
C GLY A 161 14.25 -10.24 36.42
N SER A 162 14.89 -11.11 37.24
CA SER A 162 14.71 -11.11 38.71
C SER A 162 15.17 -9.81 39.39
N ASN A 163 16.03 -9.04 38.75
CA ASN A 163 16.56 -7.78 39.28
C ASN A 163 15.74 -6.56 38.86
N TYR A 164 14.78 -6.71 37.98
CA TYR A 164 14.05 -5.62 37.37
C TYR A 164 12.52 -5.78 37.50
N CYS A 165 11.82 -4.65 37.59
CA CYS A 165 10.36 -4.61 37.59
C CYS A 165 9.74 -4.78 36.21
N LEU A 166 10.51 -4.66 35.12
CA LEU A 166 9.97 -4.71 33.76
C LEU A 166 9.50 -6.13 33.42
N HIS A 167 8.21 -6.38 33.58
CA HIS A 167 7.57 -7.67 33.39
C HIS A 167 7.35 -8.00 31.92
N GLY A 168 6.86 -7.04 31.12
CA GLY A 168 6.58 -7.21 29.70
C GLY A 168 6.87 -5.95 28.93
N LEU A 169 7.35 -6.10 27.67
CA LEU A 169 7.69 -4.99 26.81
C LEU A 169 7.18 -5.22 25.39
N ALA A 170 6.51 -4.21 24.84
CA ALA A 170 6.14 -4.16 23.42
C ALA A 170 6.74 -2.92 22.75
N LEU A 171 7.61 -3.12 21.76
CA LEU A 171 8.14 -2.07 20.90
C LEU A 171 7.29 -1.95 19.64
N ILE A 172 6.72 -0.79 19.40
CA ILE A 172 5.71 -0.56 18.37
C ILE A 172 6.26 0.35 17.28
N GLY A 173 6.12 -0.06 16.03
CA GLY A 173 6.60 0.73 14.88
C GLY A 173 6.15 0.19 13.52
N VAL A 174 6.70 0.76 12.46
CA VAL A 174 6.50 0.27 11.09
C VAL A 174 7.42 -0.92 10.81
N LYS A 175 8.64 -0.90 11.36
CA LYS A 175 9.66 -1.94 11.11
C LYS A 175 9.43 -3.16 12.01
N ALA A 176 9.30 -4.33 11.39
CA ALA A 176 9.13 -5.61 12.09
C ALA A 176 10.37 -6.05 12.87
N VAL A 177 11.53 -5.68 12.38
CA VAL A 177 12.82 -6.13 12.90
C VAL A 177 13.65 -4.89 13.22
N LEU A 178 13.87 -4.69 14.52
CA LEU A 178 14.86 -3.74 14.99
C LEU A 178 16.23 -4.39 14.74
N GLY A 179 16.99 -3.86 13.78
CA GLY A 179 18.34 -4.35 13.51
C GLY A 179 18.60 -4.91 12.12
N VAL A 180 17.73 -4.69 11.13
CA VAL A 180 18.03 -4.99 9.71
C VAL A 180 19.27 -4.19 9.25
N ASP A 181 19.48 -3.01 9.81
CA ASP A 181 20.65 -2.16 9.53
C ASP A 181 21.85 -2.41 10.47
N SER A 182 21.71 -3.33 11.46
CA SER A 182 22.77 -3.63 12.44
C SER A 182 23.60 -4.82 12.00
N LEU A 183 24.90 -4.61 11.75
CA LEU A 183 25.89 -5.67 11.48
C LEU A 183 26.03 -6.70 12.63
N ARG A 184 25.36 -6.50 13.77
CA ARG A 184 25.41 -7.35 14.97
C ARG A 184 24.30 -8.39 15.07
N GLY A 185 23.43 -8.51 14.04
CA GLY A 185 22.27 -9.41 14.05
C GLY A 185 21.11 -8.88 14.92
N SER A 186 19.96 -9.57 14.88
CA SER A 186 18.81 -9.19 15.71
C SER A 186 19.20 -9.26 17.19
N PRO A 187 19.23 -8.13 17.92
CA PRO A 187 19.62 -8.12 19.34
C PRO A 187 18.59 -8.80 20.23
N PHE A 188 17.36 -8.89 19.80
CA PHE A 188 16.38 -9.76 20.40
C PHE A 188 16.41 -11.11 19.64
N ASN A 189 16.99 -12.16 20.24
CA ASN A 189 16.61 -13.54 19.93
C ASN A 189 15.13 -13.79 20.31
N ILE A 190 14.31 -12.76 20.23
CA ILE A 190 12.91 -12.79 20.57
C ILE A 190 12.21 -13.19 19.27
N GLN A 191 11.91 -14.49 19.18
CA GLN A 191 11.19 -15.13 18.07
C GLN A 191 9.73 -14.66 17.93
N ARG A 192 9.30 -13.61 18.64
CA ARG A 192 7.91 -13.19 18.66
C ARG A 192 7.77 -11.77 18.16
N SER A 193 7.11 -11.63 17.04
CA SER A 193 6.64 -10.36 16.50
C SER A 193 5.16 -10.47 16.18
N LEU A 194 4.37 -9.48 16.55
CA LEU A 194 2.95 -9.41 16.27
C LEU A 194 2.74 -8.46 15.08
N HIS A 195 2.31 -9.01 13.96
CA HIS A 195 1.91 -8.23 12.81
C HIS A 195 0.47 -7.74 12.97
N VAL A 196 0.23 -6.45 12.79
CA VAL A 196 -1.11 -5.88 12.78
C VAL A 196 -1.64 -5.93 11.35
N GLU A 197 -2.43 -6.95 11.08
CA GLU A 197 -3.02 -7.21 9.77
C GLU A 197 -4.11 -6.19 9.41
N ASN A 198 -4.46 -6.12 8.13
CA ASN A 198 -5.61 -5.35 7.64
C ASN A 198 -6.92 -5.90 8.21
N PHE A 199 -8.00 -5.14 8.07
CA PHE A 199 -9.36 -5.60 8.42
C PHE A 199 -9.80 -6.74 7.51
N LEU A 200 -10.48 -7.71 8.10
CA LEU A 200 -11.24 -8.70 7.37
C LEU A 200 -12.48 -8.04 6.73
N GLN A 201 -13.07 -8.69 5.74
CA GLN A 201 -14.27 -8.18 5.08
C GLN A 201 -15.44 -7.99 6.06
N GLU A 202 -15.61 -8.93 7.00
CA GLU A 202 -16.64 -8.82 8.02
C GLU A 202 -16.41 -7.62 8.96
N GLU A 203 -15.15 -7.29 9.25
CA GLU A 203 -14.80 -6.13 10.08
C GLU A 203 -15.12 -4.80 9.36
N VAL A 204 -14.93 -4.73 8.04
CA VAL A 204 -15.34 -3.57 7.22
C VAL A 204 -16.87 -3.47 7.16
N ILE A 205 -17.57 -4.59 6.98
CA ILE A 205 -19.04 -4.62 7.03
C ILE A 205 -19.55 -4.12 8.38
N ASP A 206 -18.96 -4.57 9.50
CA ASP A 206 -19.38 -4.13 10.85
C ASP A 206 -19.20 -2.61 11.04
N LEU A 207 -18.13 -2.00 10.52
CA LEU A 207 -17.94 -0.55 10.58
C LEU A 207 -19.07 0.22 9.89
N PHE A 208 -19.47 -0.21 8.69
CA PHE A 208 -20.58 0.41 7.98
C PHE A 208 -21.94 0.06 8.60
N ASP A 209 -22.09 -1.08 9.25
CA ASP A 209 -23.29 -1.44 10.03
C ASP A 209 -23.45 -0.58 11.29
N GLN A 210 -22.34 -0.23 11.96
CA GLN A 210 -22.35 0.73 13.04
C GLN A 210 -22.87 2.09 12.55
N TYR A 211 -22.37 2.57 11.40
CA TYR A 211 -22.85 3.80 10.78
C TYR A 211 -24.36 3.74 10.44
N ARG A 212 -24.80 2.67 9.76
CA ARG A 212 -26.21 2.47 9.38
C ARG A 212 -27.14 2.48 10.58
N ARG A 213 -26.74 1.84 11.69
CA ARG A 213 -27.52 1.77 12.93
C ARG A 213 -27.66 3.14 13.61
N GLU A 214 -26.61 3.96 13.58
CA GLU A 214 -26.64 5.25 14.27
C GLU A 214 -27.20 6.38 13.41
N SER A 215 -26.95 6.38 12.10
CA SER A 215 -27.41 7.43 11.18
C SER A 215 -28.82 7.18 10.63
N GLY A 216 -29.22 5.91 10.55
CA GLY A 216 -30.43 5.50 9.80
C GLY A 216 -30.28 5.57 8.28
N GLN A 217 -29.15 6.05 7.75
CA GLN A 217 -28.90 6.17 6.32
C GLN A 217 -28.56 4.80 5.72
N ALA A 218 -29.21 4.47 4.61
CA ALA A 218 -28.91 3.25 3.85
C ALA A 218 -27.57 3.37 3.13
N VAL A 219 -26.76 2.32 3.20
CA VAL A 219 -25.53 2.14 2.40
C VAL A 219 -25.67 0.86 1.61
N ASP A 220 -25.50 0.95 0.30
CA ASP A 220 -25.55 -0.21 -0.58
C ASP A 220 -24.45 -1.22 -0.19
N PRO A 221 -24.77 -2.51 -0.04
CA PRO A 221 -23.76 -3.55 0.24
C PRO A 221 -22.63 -3.59 -0.79
N ASP A 222 -22.92 -3.30 -2.07
CA ASP A 222 -21.90 -3.25 -3.11
C ASP A 222 -20.92 -2.09 -2.90
N VAL A 223 -21.32 -0.98 -2.29
CA VAL A 223 -20.40 0.11 -1.89
C VAL A 223 -19.43 -0.39 -0.84
N VAL A 224 -19.91 -1.09 0.19
CA VAL A 224 -19.06 -1.63 1.27
C VAL A 224 -18.08 -2.66 0.71
N GLN A 225 -18.54 -3.53 -0.20
CA GLN A 225 -17.68 -4.48 -0.90
C GLN A 225 -16.60 -3.78 -1.71
N ASN A 226 -16.95 -2.74 -2.45
CA ASN A 226 -15.97 -1.98 -3.25
C ASN A 226 -14.96 -1.20 -2.38
N VAL A 227 -15.35 -0.73 -1.19
CA VAL A 227 -14.39 -0.15 -0.22
C VAL A 227 -13.40 -1.21 0.21
N PHE A 228 -13.85 -2.41 0.55
CA PHE A 228 -12.97 -3.51 0.91
C PHE A 228 -12.03 -3.89 -0.25
N ASP A 229 -12.56 -4.12 -1.43
CA ASP A 229 -11.80 -4.52 -2.62
C ASP A 229 -10.75 -3.46 -3.02
N ALA A 230 -11.10 -2.17 -2.93
CA ALA A 230 -10.18 -1.10 -3.24
C ALA A 230 -9.03 -0.96 -2.24
N THR A 231 -9.31 -1.21 -0.96
CA THR A 231 -8.37 -0.97 0.15
C THR A 231 -7.71 -2.24 0.69
N ASN A 232 -8.20 -3.42 0.28
CA ASN A 232 -7.82 -4.70 0.88
C ASN A 232 -7.90 -4.66 2.42
N GLY A 233 -8.94 -3.97 2.93
CA GLY A 233 -9.18 -3.80 4.35
C GLY A 233 -8.15 -2.94 5.12
N GLN A 234 -7.29 -2.16 4.46
CA GLN A 234 -6.31 -1.31 5.15
C GLN A 234 -7.05 -0.28 6.01
N PRO A 235 -6.89 -0.32 7.37
CA PRO A 235 -7.77 0.39 8.29
C PRO A 235 -7.85 1.90 8.05
N GLY A 236 -6.71 2.55 7.80
CA GLY A 236 -6.69 3.98 7.54
C GLY A 236 -7.38 4.38 6.23
N LEU A 237 -7.29 3.55 5.19
CA LEU A 237 -7.99 3.78 3.93
C LEU A 237 -9.48 3.47 4.05
N VAL A 238 -9.86 2.41 4.76
CA VAL A 238 -11.27 2.10 5.05
C VAL A 238 -11.93 3.25 5.80
N GLY A 239 -11.27 3.73 6.88
CA GLY A 239 -11.74 4.90 7.63
C GLY A 239 -11.86 6.14 6.76
N TRP A 240 -10.86 6.40 5.91
CA TRP A 240 -10.85 7.56 5.03
C TRP A 240 -11.95 7.51 3.95
N PHE A 241 -12.18 6.36 3.31
CA PHE A 241 -13.32 6.21 2.40
C PHE A 241 -14.65 6.34 3.13
N GLY A 242 -14.73 5.84 4.38
CA GLY A 242 -15.87 6.06 5.25
C GLY A 242 -16.14 7.55 5.48
N GLU A 243 -15.13 8.35 5.85
CA GLU A 243 -15.24 9.82 5.99
C GLU A 243 -15.72 10.49 4.67
N LEU A 244 -15.11 10.11 3.54
CA LEU A 244 -15.52 10.68 2.26
C LEU A 244 -16.98 10.39 1.92
N LEU A 245 -17.42 9.14 2.10
CA LEU A 245 -18.78 8.69 1.76
C LEU A 245 -19.84 9.25 2.72
N THR A 246 -19.54 9.32 4.02
CA THR A 246 -20.54 9.63 5.05
C THR A 246 -20.54 11.09 5.50
N GLU A 247 -19.49 11.85 5.19
CA GLU A 247 -19.36 13.25 5.57
C GLU A 247 -19.21 14.13 4.32
N LYS A 248 -18.04 14.09 3.64
CA LYS A 248 -17.68 15.06 2.61
C LYS A 248 -18.56 14.98 1.36
N TYR A 249 -18.86 13.78 0.90
CA TYR A 249 -19.64 13.50 -0.32
C TYR A 249 -20.98 12.84 0.00
N ASN A 250 -21.45 12.96 1.25
CA ASN A 250 -22.74 12.40 1.64
C ASN A 250 -23.88 13.06 0.83
N PRO A 251 -24.74 12.27 0.15
CA PRO A 251 -25.83 12.83 -0.64
C PRO A 251 -26.96 13.44 0.18
N GLY A 252 -26.87 13.34 1.51
CA GLY A 252 -27.86 13.77 2.50
C GLY A 252 -28.51 12.59 3.22
N PRO A 253 -28.94 12.77 4.48
CA PRO A 253 -29.38 11.67 5.35
C PRO A 253 -30.55 10.85 4.81
N ASP A 254 -31.41 11.46 3.99
CA ASP A 254 -32.59 10.82 3.41
C ASP A 254 -32.31 10.06 2.10
N LYS A 255 -31.08 10.12 1.60
CA LYS A 255 -30.69 9.45 0.36
C LYS A 255 -29.69 8.30 0.64
N PRO A 256 -29.80 7.18 -0.04
CA PRO A 256 -28.84 6.09 0.13
C PRO A 256 -27.45 6.49 -0.40
N ILE A 257 -26.40 5.94 0.21
CA ILE A 257 -25.06 5.94 -0.35
C ILE A 257 -25.01 4.73 -1.32
N ASP A 258 -25.08 5.00 -2.61
CA ASP A 258 -25.17 4.01 -3.67
C ASP A 258 -23.89 3.93 -4.52
N MET A 259 -23.90 3.08 -5.55
CA MET A 259 -22.78 2.88 -6.45
C MET A 259 -22.46 4.10 -7.33
N GLU A 260 -23.37 5.04 -7.53
CA GLU A 260 -23.10 6.29 -8.24
C GLU A 260 -22.22 7.20 -7.37
N ILE A 261 -22.59 7.36 -6.11
CA ILE A 261 -21.79 8.09 -5.12
C ILE A 261 -20.41 7.43 -4.96
N TRP A 262 -20.34 6.10 -4.85
CA TRP A 262 -19.06 5.40 -4.77
C TRP A 262 -18.14 5.71 -5.94
N ARG A 263 -18.62 5.63 -7.18
CA ARG A 263 -17.81 5.91 -8.38
C ARG A 263 -17.27 7.34 -8.34
N TYR A 264 -18.10 8.30 -7.97
CA TYR A 264 -17.69 9.70 -7.83
C TYR A 264 -16.61 9.86 -6.76
N VAL A 265 -16.85 9.33 -5.56
CA VAL A 265 -15.90 9.39 -4.42
C VAL A 265 -14.58 8.72 -4.77
N PHE A 266 -14.61 7.55 -5.42
CA PHE A 266 -13.40 6.84 -5.81
C PHE A 266 -12.57 7.63 -6.82
N GLN A 267 -13.18 8.29 -7.80
CA GLN A 267 -12.47 9.16 -8.74
C GLN A 267 -11.92 10.42 -8.04
N ALA A 268 -12.68 11.03 -7.14
CA ALA A 268 -12.19 12.15 -6.33
C ALA A 268 -10.99 11.72 -5.46
N ALA A 269 -11.06 10.55 -4.83
CA ALA A 269 -9.97 9.98 -4.04
C ALA A 269 -8.70 9.72 -4.85
N LEU A 270 -8.84 9.35 -6.13
CA LEU A 270 -7.69 9.14 -7.02
C LEU A 270 -7.00 10.44 -7.43
N SER A 271 -7.71 11.56 -7.54
CA SER A 271 -7.23 12.76 -8.24
C SER A 271 -7.27 14.04 -7.42
N MET A 272 -8.24 14.21 -6.53
CA MET A 272 -8.54 15.48 -5.87
C MET A 272 -8.31 15.45 -4.36
N GLU A 273 -8.43 14.27 -3.75
CA GLU A 273 -8.41 14.17 -2.30
C GLU A 273 -7.01 13.93 -1.73
N TRP A 274 -6.71 14.66 -0.66
CA TRP A 274 -5.45 14.51 0.05
C TRP A 274 -5.53 13.33 1.03
N ASN A 275 -4.51 12.48 0.98
CA ASN A 275 -4.30 11.43 1.97
C ASN A 275 -2.81 11.37 2.32
N ASN A 276 -2.47 11.71 3.57
CA ASN A 276 -1.08 11.81 4.01
C ASN A 276 -0.33 10.49 3.93
N THR A 277 -1.00 9.35 4.14
CA THR A 277 -0.38 8.02 4.01
C THR A 277 0.05 7.78 2.57
N ILE A 278 -0.85 8.02 1.62
CA ILE A 278 -0.55 7.88 0.18
C ILE A 278 0.57 8.82 -0.25
N LEU A 279 0.52 10.10 0.15
CA LEU A 279 1.57 11.06 -0.17
C LEU A 279 2.94 10.63 0.38
N ASN A 280 2.98 10.07 1.59
CA ASN A 280 4.21 9.52 2.16
C ASN A 280 4.70 8.30 1.40
N LEU A 281 3.81 7.40 0.95
CA LEU A 281 4.18 6.25 0.13
C LEU A 281 4.79 6.70 -1.21
N VAL A 282 4.16 7.64 -1.90
CA VAL A 282 4.68 8.22 -3.15
C VAL A 282 6.08 8.83 -2.93
N LYS A 283 6.27 9.62 -1.87
CA LYS A 283 7.57 10.20 -1.55
C LYS A 283 8.63 9.13 -1.31
N LYS A 284 8.30 8.07 -0.58
CA LYS A 284 9.22 6.96 -0.28
C LYS A 284 9.60 6.17 -1.53
N VAL A 285 8.65 5.91 -2.41
CA VAL A 285 8.91 5.26 -3.71
C VAL A 285 9.86 6.13 -4.56
N ARG A 286 9.58 7.44 -4.68
CA ARG A 286 10.44 8.37 -5.44
C ARG A 286 11.85 8.51 -4.87
N ALA A 287 12.03 8.31 -3.57
CA ALA A 287 13.31 8.48 -2.88
C ALA A 287 14.35 7.38 -3.15
N GLY A 288 14.06 6.37 -4.00
CA GLY A 288 15.05 5.35 -4.37
C GLY A 288 14.47 4.00 -4.79
N TYR A 289 13.14 3.88 -4.89
CA TYR A 289 12.49 2.59 -5.20
C TYR A 289 11.55 2.66 -6.42
N ALA A 290 11.61 3.75 -7.20
CA ALA A 290 10.74 3.94 -8.36
C ALA A 290 10.92 2.84 -9.41
N ASP A 291 12.16 2.45 -9.71
CA ASP A 291 12.47 1.42 -10.71
C ASP A 291 11.89 0.05 -10.32
N HIS A 292 11.99 -0.32 -9.03
CA HIS A 292 11.40 -1.57 -8.55
C HIS A 292 9.87 -1.55 -8.61
N VAL A 293 9.24 -0.40 -8.32
CA VAL A 293 7.79 -0.25 -8.44
C VAL A 293 7.36 -0.27 -9.92
N LEU A 294 8.15 0.32 -10.82
CA LEU A 294 7.91 0.24 -12.26
C LEU A 294 8.03 -1.21 -12.78
N GLU A 295 9.01 -1.98 -12.27
CA GLU A 295 9.13 -3.41 -12.58
C GLU A 295 7.87 -4.18 -12.15
N LEU A 296 7.31 -3.87 -10.97
CA LEU A 296 6.07 -4.50 -10.50
C LEU A 296 4.86 -4.18 -11.40
N PHE A 297 4.84 -3.03 -12.06
CA PHE A 297 3.81 -2.74 -13.08
C PHE A 297 4.05 -3.53 -14.37
N GLY A 298 5.30 -3.75 -14.76
CA GLY A 298 5.65 -4.50 -15.97
C GLY A 298 5.64 -6.02 -15.83
N ARG A 299 5.74 -6.57 -14.61
CA ARG A 299 5.91 -8.02 -14.38
C ARG A 299 5.03 -8.53 -13.25
N SER A 300 4.40 -9.68 -13.48
CA SER A 300 3.58 -10.36 -12.46
C SER A 300 4.34 -11.43 -11.67
N ASP A 301 5.57 -11.76 -12.07
CA ASP A 301 6.38 -12.86 -11.54
C ASP A 301 7.57 -12.40 -10.69
N VAL A 302 7.55 -11.17 -10.20
CA VAL A 302 8.61 -10.62 -9.33
C VAL A 302 8.63 -11.36 -8.00
N PRO A 303 9.75 -12.03 -7.65
CA PRO A 303 9.85 -12.80 -6.42
C PRO A 303 9.79 -11.89 -5.18
N PHE A 304 9.11 -12.36 -4.14
CA PHE A 304 9.11 -11.69 -2.84
C PHE A 304 10.22 -12.28 -1.97
N SER A 305 11.09 -11.43 -1.42
CA SER A 305 12.09 -11.82 -0.44
C SER A 305 12.36 -10.68 0.54
N LEU A 306 12.31 -10.97 1.82
CA LEU A 306 12.70 -10.01 2.87
C LEU A 306 14.22 -9.79 2.92
N ASP A 307 15.04 -10.65 2.29
CA ASP A 307 16.49 -10.48 2.18
C ASP A 307 16.86 -9.41 1.14
N ALA A 308 15.93 -9.04 0.27
CA ALA A 308 16.11 -7.92 -0.65
C ALA A 308 15.64 -6.62 0.01
N ASP A 309 16.57 -5.69 0.25
CA ASP A 309 16.33 -4.42 0.98
C ASP A 309 15.14 -3.64 0.44
N TRP A 310 15.05 -3.52 -0.89
CA TRP A 310 13.93 -2.83 -1.53
C TRP A 310 12.59 -3.50 -1.26
N CYS A 311 12.55 -4.84 -1.30
CA CYS A 311 11.34 -5.61 -1.07
C CYS A 311 10.89 -5.50 0.39
N ALA A 312 11.82 -5.71 1.33
CA ALA A 312 11.58 -5.52 2.77
C ALA A 312 11.09 -4.10 3.07
N TYR A 313 11.73 -3.09 2.49
CA TYR A 313 11.35 -1.68 2.70
C TYR A 313 9.94 -1.39 2.19
N LEU A 314 9.62 -1.79 0.95
CA LEU A 314 8.30 -1.55 0.37
C LEU A 314 7.19 -2.33 1.11
N TYR A 315 7.49 -3.56 1.56
CA TYR A 315 6.57 -4.38 2.35
C TYR A 315 6.27 -3.76 3.72
N MET A 316 7.28 -3.42 4.49
CA MET A 316 7.11 -2.79 5.80
C MET A 316 6.35 -1.47 5.73
N ASN A 317 6.51 -0.73 4.63
CA ASN A 317 5.80 0.53 4.43
C ASN A 317 4.38 0.35 3.84
N GLY A 318 3.97 -0.87 3.49
CA GLY A 318 2.63 -1.15 2.97
C GLY A 318 2.43 -0.76 1.50
N VAL A 319 3.50 -0.68 0.72
CA VAL A 319 3.43 -0.53 -0.74
C VAL A 319 3.10 -1.85 -1.39
N ILE A 320 3.79 -2.91 -0.95
CA ILE A 320 3.61 -4.27 -1.45
C ILE A 320 3.22 -5.24 -0.35
N THR A 321 2.73 -6.39 -0.75
CA THR A 321 2.49 -7.59 0.07
C THR A 321 3.03 -8.82 -0.65
N SER A 322 3.07 -9.95 0.05
CA SER A 322 3.40 -11.25 -0.53
C SER A 322 2.14 -12.01 -0.92
N GLU A 323 2.20 -12.71 -2.04
CA GLU A 323 1.17 -13.65 -2.49
C GLU A 323 1.80 -15.01 -2.79
N ILE A 324 1.19 -16.09 -2.26
CA ILE A 324 1.63 -17.45 -2.58
C ILE A 324 0.87 -17.91 -3.83
N GLN A 325 1.61 -18.21 -4.89
CA GLN A 325 1.08 -18.84 -6.10
C GLN A 325 1.67 -20.23 -6.29
N ILE A 326 0.85 -21.17 -6.75
CA ILE A 326 1.29 -22.51 -7.07
C ILE A 326 1.60 -22.55 -8.57
N ASP A 327 2.84 -22.87 -8.93
CA ASP A 327 3.26 -22.94 -10.32
C ASP A 327 2.75 -24.22 -11.02
N SER A 328 3.00 -24.34 -12.33
CA SER A 328 2.59 -25.50 -13.13
C SER A 328 3.21 -26.84 -12.69
N ARG A 329 4.25 -26.79 -11.85
CA ARG A 329 4.92 -27.95 -11.25
C ARG A 329 4.46 -28.24 -9.83
N ASN A 330 3.35 -27.61 -9.40
CA ASN A 330 2.80 -27.69 -8.04
C ASN A 330 3.78 -27.22 -6.95
N GLN A 331 4.68 -26.27 -7.29
CA GLN A 331 5.60 -25.66 -6.34
C GLN A 331 5.10 -24.28 -5.91
N PRO A 332 5.12 -23.96 -4.60
CA PRO A 332 4.75 -22.63 -4.14
C PRO A 332 5.82 -21.60 -4.53
N ARG A 333 5.39 -20.50 -5.09
CA ARG A 333 6.21 -19.31 -5.32
C ARG A 333 5.63 -18.15 -4.53
N ILE A 334 6.48 -17.40 -3.85
CA ILE A 334 6.07 -16.19 -3.14
C ILE A 334 6.40 -15.00 -4.04
N LEU A 335 5.39 -14.25 -4.41
CA LEU A 335 5.50 -13.15 -5.38
C LEU A 335 5.11 -11.83 -4.74
N CYS A 336 5.71 -10.74 -5.22
CA CYS A 336 5.33 -9.38 -4.85
C CYS A 336 3.97 -9.02 -5.47
N ARG A 337 3.13 -8.36 -4.67
CA ARG A 337 1.87 -7.73 -5.11
C ARG A 337 1.75 -6.35 -4.48
N PHE A 338 1.05 -5.45 -5.13
CA PHE A 338 0.65 -4.21 -4.44
C PHE A 338 -0.25 -4.54 -3.26
N SER A 339 -0.09 -3.83 -2.16
CA SER A 339 -0.83 -4.10 -0.92
C SER A 339 -2.35 -3.93 -1.08
N CYS A 340 -2.78 -3.01 -1.95
CA CYS A 340 -4.17 -2.90 -2.38
C CYS A 340 -4.29 -2.18 -3.73
N PRO A 341 -5.41 -2.36 -4.46
CA PRO A 341 -5.66 -1.73 -5.75
C PRO A 341 -5.65 -0.20 -5.71
N PHE A 342 -6.08 0.42 -4.61
CA PHE A 342 -6.07 1.87 -4.47
C PHE A 342 -4.64 2.43 -4.42
N ILE A 343 -3.74 1.82 -3.61
CA ILE A 343 -2.32 2.21 -3.55
C ILE A 343 -1.67 2.02 -4.92
N GLN A 344 -1.92 0.89 -5.57
CA GLN A 344 -1.45 0.62 -6.93
C GLN A 344 -1.81 1.75 -7.89
N LYS A 345 -3.09 2.13 -7.97
CA LYS A 345 -3.57 3.19 -8.87
C LYS A 345 -2.97 4.57 -8.54
N ARG A 346 -2.84 4.90 -7.26
CA ARG A 346 -2.24 6.17 -6.83
C ARG A 346 -0.75 6.26 -7.17
N LEU A 347 0.00 5.17 -6.96
CA LEU A 347 1.41 5.09 -7.36
C LEU A 347 1.55 5.14 -8.88
N TYR A 348 0.69 4.43 -9.60
CA TYR A 348 0.67 4.48 -11.05
C TYR A 348 0.51 5.92 -11.56
N ASN A 349 -0.51 6.63 -11.08
CA ASN A 349 -0.78 8.02 -11.46
C ASN A 349 0.42 8.94 -11.14
N ALA A 350 1.05 8.76 -9.97
CA ALA A 350 2.20 9.57 -9.56
C ALA A 350 3.42 9.34 -10.44
N LEU A 351 3.74 8.06 -10.75
CA LEU A 351 4.87 7.70 -11.61
C LEU A 351 4.61 8.04 -13.09
N ALA A 352 3.35 7.96 -13.55
CA ALA A 352 2.98 8.40 -14.88
C ALA A 352 3.33 9.89 -15.10
N LEU A 353 3.03 10.75 -14.13
CA LEU A 353 3.40 12.17 -14.18
C LEU A 353 4.91 12.37 -14.22
N ASP A 354 5.68 11.56 -13.50
CA ASP A 354 7.14 11.63 -13.50
C ASP A 354 7.75 11.21 -14.84
N LEU A 355 7.15 10.21 -15.51
CA LEU A 355 7.65 9.65 -16.77
C LEU A 355 7.25 10.47 -18.00
N ILE A 356 6.01 10.97 -18.03
CA ILE A 356 5.44 11.62 -19.22
C ILE A 356 5.22 13.12 -19.06
N GLY A 357 5.48 13.67 -17.86
CA GLY A 357 5.24 15.07 -17.51
C GLY A 357 3.79 15.37 -17.12
N ASP A 358 3.57 16.61 -16.67
CA ASP A 358 2.31 17.02 -16.02
C ASP A 358 1.11 17.12 -16.98
N ARG A 359 1.36 17.23 -18.29
CA ARG A 359 0.30 17.52 -19.28
C ARG A 359 0.56 16.86 -20.61
N LEU A 360 -0.50 16.36 -21.22
CA LEU A 360 -0.52 16.08 -22.64
C LEU A 360 -0.50 17.42 -23.37
N PRO A 361 0.52 17.71 -24.18
CA PRO A 361 0.77 19.07 -24.71
C PRO A 361 -0.20 19.48 -25.83
N ILE A 362 -1.02 18.55 -26.32
CA ILE A 362 -2.03 18.78 -27.36
C ILE A 362 -3.30 18.01 -27.03
N PRO A 363 -4.48 18.38 -27.59
CA PRO A 363 -5.71 17.64 -27.37
C PRO A 363 -5.55 16.16 -27.73
N ALA A 364 -6.00 15.26 -26.85
CA ALA A 364 -5.94 13.82 -27.07
C ALA A 364 -6.76 13.41 -28.28
N VAL A 365 -7.90 14.06 -28.47
CA VAL A 365 -8.84 13.83 -29.59
C VAL A 365 -9.18 15.18 -30.22
N GLU A 366 -9.11 15.27 -31.51
CA GLU A 366 -9.56 16.43 -32.29
C GLU A 366 -10.98 16.22 -32.81
N ILE A 367 -11.63 17.29 -33.29
CA ILE A 367 -13.00 17.22 -33.84
C ILE A 367 -13.10 16.22 -34.99
N MET A 368 -12.00 16.06 -35.75
CA MET A 368 -11.92 15.09 -36.85
C MET A 368 -11.73 13.65 -36.39
N ASP A 369 -11.35 13.42 -35.14
CA ASP A 369 -11.18 12.10 -34.55
C ASP A 369 -12.53 11.66 -33.96
N ASP A 370 -13.51 11.35 -34.78
CA ASP A 370 -14.79 10.83 -34.32
C ASP A 370 -14.59 9.52 -33.58
N LEU A 371 -15.15 9.44 -32.35
CA LEU A 371 -15.13 8.24 -31.52
C LEU A 371 -16.43 7.42 -31.63
N ALA A 372 -17.40 7.85 -32.46
CA ALA A 372 -18.66 7.14 -32.60
C ALA A 372 -18.43 5.69 -33.07
N ASP A 373 -17.56 5.50 -34.05
CA ASP A 373 -17.15 4.20 -34.60
C ASP A 373 -16.51 3.26 -33.56
N VAL A 374 -15.84 3.80 -32.56
CA VAL A 374 -15.25 3.03 -31.44
C VAL A 374 -16.33 2.39 -30.57
N PHE A 375 -17.50 3.01 -30.49
CA PHE A 375 -18.57 2.59 -29.55
C PHE A 375 -19.86 2.11 -30.24
N GLU A 376 -19.95 2.15 -31.58
CA GLU A 376 -21.20 1.93 -32.32
C GLU A 376 -21.77 0.51 -32.14
N ALA A 377 -21.00 -0.53 -32.41
CA ALA A 377 -21.44 -1.91 -32.30
C ALA A 377 -20.81 -2.69 -31.12
N GLY A 378 -19.99 -2.03 -30.30
CA GLY A 378 -19.22 -2.64 -29.22
C GLY A 378 -18.21 -1.68 -28.67
N LEU A 379 -17.09 -2.21 -28.15
CA LEU A 379 -15.90 -1.45 -27.80
C LEU A 379 -14.77 -1.87 -28.75
N HIS A 380 -14.50 -1.05 -29.77
CA HIS A 380 -13.51 -1.34 -30.80
C HIS A 380 -12.14 -0.76 -30.45
N LEU A 381 -11.36 -1.48 -29.65
CA LEU A 381 -10.03 -1.03 -29.19
C LEU A 381 -9.01 -0.82 -30.34
N PRO A 382 -8.97 -1.60 -31.43
CA PRO A 382 -8.09 -1.32 -32.56
C PRO A 382 -8.32 0.07 -33.18
N LEU A 383 -9.59 0.49 -33.31
CA LEU A 383 -9.93 1.84 -33.80
C LEU A 383 -9.51 2.91 -32.79
N LEU A 384 -9.68 2.66 -31.50
CA LEU A 384 -9.21 3.57 -30.46
C LEU A 384 -7.69 3.74 -30.51
N LEU A 385 -6.93 2.65 -30.70
CA LEU A 385 -5.47 2.73 -30.87
C LEU A 385 -5.06 3.43 -32.20
N ALA A 386 -5.88 3.36 -33.24
CA ALA A 386 -5.63 4.14 -34.46
C ALA A 386 -5.71 5.67 -34.17
N ARG A 387 -6.64 6.11 -33.30
CA ARG A 387 -6.70 7.52 -32.84
C ARG A 387 -5.46 7.88 -32.01
N TYR A 388 -4.98 6.96 -31.17
CA TYR A 388 -3.73 7.14 -30.43
C TYR A 388 -2.51 7.30 -31.36
N LYS A 389 -2.41 6.49 -32.43
CA LYS A 389 -1.35 6.65 -33.45
C LYS A 389 -1.40 8.03 -34.10
N SER A 390 -2.58 8.49 -34.48
CA SER A 390 -2.77 9.84 -35.06
C SER A 390 -2.34 10.93 -34.08
N TYR A 391 -2.65 10.76 -32.79
CA TYR A 391 -2.19 11.67 -31.75
C TYR A 391 -0.66 11.71 -31.65
N LEU A 392 0.01 10.54 -31.64
CA LEU A 392 1.49 10.49 -31.62
C LEU A 392 2.12 11.18 -32.83
N VAL A 393 1.54 11.03 -34.02
CA VAL A 393 2.00 11.74 -35.23
C VAL A 393 1.89 13.26 -35.04
N ARG A 394 0.77 13.74 -34.50
CA ARG A 394 0.60 15.18 -34.20
C ARG A 394 1.61 15.68 -33.16
N MET A 395 1.90 14.89 -32.12
CA MET A 395 2.93 15.23 -31.12
C MET A 395 4.31 15.35 -31.76
N LYS A 396 4.72 14.34 -32.55
CA LYS A 396 6.02 14.33 -33.22
C LYS A 396 6.17 15.48 -34.19
N ALA A 397 5.13 15.82 -34.96
CA ALA A 397 5.13 16.98 -35.87
C ALA A 397 5.36 18.31 -35.13
N ARG A 398 5.07 18.39 -33.84
CA ARG A 398 5.34 19.56 -32.98
C ARG A 398 6.65 19.44 -32.17
N GLY A 399 7.48 18.44 -32.46
CA GLY A 399 8.74 18.19 -31.74
C GLY A 399 8.58 17.57 -30.36
N LEU A 400 7.41 17.05 -30.06
CA LEU A 400 7.04 16.48 -28.74
C LEU A 400 6.96 14.96 -28.84
N ASN A 401 8.10 14.28 -28.84
CA ASN A 401 8.15 12.81 -28.85
C ASN A 401 8.35 12.28 -27.43
N PRO A 402 7.37 11.54 -26.84
CA PRO A 402 7.50 10.99 -25.48
C PRO A 402 8.58 9.91 -25.36
N PHE A 403 9.04 9.36 -26.49
CA PHE A 403 10.09 8.35 -26.56
C PHE A 403 11.46 8.94 -26.91
N LYS A 404 11.59 10.27 -26.99
CA LYS A 404 12.86 10.93 -27.27
C LYS A 404 13.86 10.61 -26.16
N ASP A 405 15.10 10.34 -26.57
CA ASP A 405 16.21 10.05 -25.67
C ASP A 405 16.08 8.73 -24.87
N GLN A 406 15.07 7.90 -25.17
CA GLN A 406 14.98 6.55 -24.60
C GLN A 406 16.13 5.65 -25.10
N PRO A 407 16.72 4.78 -24.23
CA PRO A 407 17.77 3.86 -24.65
C PRO A 407 17.23 2.84 -25.67
N ARG A 408 17.62 2.99 -26.91
CA ARG A 408 17.04 2.25 -28.05
C ARG A 408 17.35 0.74 -28.10
N ARG A 409 18.29 0.25 -27.30
CA ARG A 409 18.74 -1.16 -27.39
C ARG A 409 19.01 -1.83 -26.05
N ALA A 410 19.17 -1.12 -24.95
CA ALA A 410 19.60 -1.67 -23.69
C ALA A 410 18.45 -1.98 -22.72
N ASP A 411 17.31 -1.28 -22.85
CA ASP A 411 16.19 -1.41 -21.90
C ASP A 411 14.83 -1.33 -22.59
N LEU A 412 14.45 -2.43 -23.23
CA LEU A 412 13.12 -2.57 -23.86
C LEU A 412 11.98 -2.54 -22.85
N HIS A 413 12.23 -2.93 -21.59
CA HIS A 413 11.25 -2.81 -20.52
C HIS A 413 10.94 -1.36 -20.19
N TYR A 414 11.94 -0.50 -20.22
CA TYR A 414 11.72 0.93 -20.01
C TYR A 414 10.85 1.54 -21.13
N THR A 415 11.10 1.19 -22.40
CA THR A 415 10.27 1.60 -23.53
C THR A 415 8.83 1.08 -23.41
N GLU A 416 8.64 -0.16 -23.00
CA GLU A 416 7.34 -0.76 -22.73
C GLU A 416 6.60 0.01 -21.62
N ALA A 417 7.29 0.31 -20.52
CA ALA A 417 6.74 1.09 -19.42
C ALA A 417 6.31 2.50 -19.86
N VAL A 418 7.17 3.23 -20.58
CA VAL A 418 6.81 4.57 -21.11
C VAL A 418 5.61 4.48 -22.06
N GLY A 419 5.58 3.50 -22.96
CA GLY A 419 4.45 3.26 -23.86
C GLY A 419 3.16 2.99 -23.11
N HIS A 420 3.22 2.15 -22.10
CA HIS A 420 2.09 1.79 -21.24
C HIS A 420 1.54 3.03 -20.49
N PHE A 421 2.40 3.76 -19.80
CA PHE A 421 2.01 4.96 -19.04
C PHE A 421 1.48 6.08 -19.96
N HIS A 422 2.13 6.30 -21.11
CA HIS A 422 1.69 7.31 -22.05
C HIS A 422 0.33 6.96 -22.68
N LEU A 423 0.14 5.70 -23.09
CA LEU A 423 -1.13 5.22 -23.62
C LEU A 423 -2.25 5.35 -22.58
N TYR A 424 -1.99 4.96 -21.33
CA TYR A 424 -2.94 5.12 -20.23
C TYR A 424 -3.35 6.58 -20.02
N ALA A 425 -2.40 7.50 -19.96
CA ALA A 425 -2.68 8.93 -19.79
C ALA A 425 -3.48 9.50 -20.98
N TRP A 426 -3.16 9.07 -22.20
CA TRP A 426 -3.93 9.43 -23.37
C TRP A 426 -5.36 8.88 -23.31
N LEU A 427 -5.55 7.61 -22.93
CA LEU A 427 -6.87 7.00 -22.76
C LEU A 427 -7.72 7.74 -21.71
N GLN A 428 -7.11 8.12 -20.57
CA GLN A 428 -7.79 8.93 -19.56
C GLN A 428 -8.28 10.28 -20.13
N SER A 429 -7.47 10.94 -20.95
CA SER A 429 -7.84 12.19 -21.59
C SER A 429 -8.89 12.00 -22.70
N ALA A 430 -8.78 10.94 -23.53
CA ALA A 430 -9.63 10.70 -24.68
C ALA A 430 -11.01 10.14 -24.32
N VAL A 431 -11.05 9.14 -23.43
CA VAL A 431 -12.29 8.37 -23.13
C VAL A 431 -12.58 8.22 -21.63
N GLY A 432 -11.77 8.79 -20.74
CA GLY A 432 -11.92 8.63 -19.28
C GLY A 432 -13.23 9.19 -18.72
N ARG A 433 -13.94 10.07 -19.44
CA ARG A 433 -15.29 10.53 -19.06
C ARG A 433 -16.37 9.48 -19.27
N ARG A 434 -16.13 8.53 -20.18
CA ARG A 434 -17.08 7.48 -20.57
C ARG A 434 -16.68 6.10 -20.07
N CYS A 435 -15.37 5.88 -19.94
CA CYS A 435 -14.79 4.58 -19.59
C CYS A 435 -14.10 4.61 -18.23
N VAL A 436 -14.28 3.57 -17.44
CA VAL A 436 -13.41 3.27 -16.30
C VAL A 436 -12.19 2.53 -16.85
N ILE A 437 -11.01 3.12 -16.68
CA ILE A 437 -9.75 2.57 -17.15
C ILE A 437 -8.94 2.11 -15.95
N SER A 438 -8.59 0.82 -15.93
CA SER A 438 -7.82 0.21 -14.85
C SER A 438 -6.51 -0.32 -15.40
N PRO A 439 -5.36 0.30 -15.05
CA PRO A 439 -4.07 -0.26 -15.37
C PRO A 439 -3.83 -1.48 -14.48
N GLU A 440 -3.10 -2.47 -15.00
CA GLU A 440 -2.68 -3.66 -14.25
C GLU A 440 -3.84 -4.41 -13.60
N PHE A 441 -4.88 -4.73 -14.39
CA PHE A 441 -6.07 -5.40 -13.89
C PHE A 441 -5.79 -6.89 -13.60
N PRO A 442 -6.06 -7.40 -12.38
CA PRO A 442 -5.79 -8.79 -12.01
C PRO A 442 -6.73 -9.78 -12.72
N THR A 443 -6.18 -10.94 -13.16
CA THR A 443 -6.92 -12.00 -13.88
C THR A 443 -6.87 -13.37 -13.17
N GLY A 444 -6.58 -13.39 -11.86
CA GLY A 444 -6.46 -14.64 -11.09
C GLY A 444 -5.05 -15.23 -11.09
N ASN A 445 -4.47 -15.59 -12.26
CA ASN A 445 -3.09 -16.13 -12.37
C ASN A 445 -2.16 -15.20 -13.17
N GLY A 446 -2.46 -13.93 -13.24
CA GLY A 446 -1.72 -12.92 -13.98
C GLY A 446 -2.42 -11.59 -13.93
N LYS A 447 -2.01 -10.67 -14.77
CA LYS A 447 -2.63 -9.35 -14.93
C LYS A 447 -2.69 -8.98 -16.41
N VAL A 448 -3.62 -8.12 -16.77
CA VAL A 448 -3.67 -7.47 -18.07
C VAL A 448 -3.22 -6.02 -17.90
N ASP A 449 -2.50 -5.49 -18.89
CA ASP A 449 -1.86 -4.19 -18.77
C ASP A 449 -2.89 -3.05 -18.62
N ILE A 450 -3.91 -3.01 -19.47
CA ILE A 450 -4.97 -2.00 -19.38
C ILE A 450 -6.32 -2.66 -19.60
N HIS A 451 -7.22 -2.53 -18.63
CA HIS A 451 -8.62 -2.93 -18.74
C HIS A 451 -9.51 -1.71 -18.87
N LEU A 452 -10.41 -1.71 -19.85
CA LEU A 452 -11.42 -0.69 -20.07
C LEU A 452 -12.81 -1.26 -19.79
N ASN A 453 -13.64 -0.49 -19.10
CA ASN A 453 -15.06 -0.73 -18.95
C ASN A 453 -15.83 0.53 -19.35
N CYS A 454 -16.53 0.48 -20.46
CA CYS A 454 -17.23 1.61 -21.05
C CYS A 454 -18.73 1.25 -21.12
N ASP A 455 -19.54 1.75 -20.20
CA ASP A 455 -20.97 1.49 -20.13
C ASP A 455 -21.30 -0.03 -20.11
N GLY A 456 -20.53 -0.81 -19.33
CA GLY A 456 -20.68 -2.27 -19.25
C GLY A 456 -19.96 -3.07 -20.35
N ARG A 457 -19.43 -2.41 -21.38
CA ARG A 457 -18.62 -3.04 -22.43
C ARG A 457 -17.16 -3.09 -21.99
N ARG A 458 -16.60 -4.29 -21.91
CA ARG A 458 -15.24 -4.52 -21.42
C ARG A 458 -14.28 -4.80 -22.56
N GLY A 459 -13.04 -4.31 -22.42
CA GLY A 459 -11.97 -4.59 -23.35
C GLY A 459 -10.60 -4.55 -22.68
N ILE A 460 -9.62 -5.21 -23.29
CA ILE A 460 -8.26 -5.33 -22.80
C ILE A 460 -7.29 -4.81 -23.86
N ILE A 461 -6.30 -4.02 -23.41
CA ILE A 461 -5.12 -3.68 -24.20
C ILE A 461 -3.90 -4.24 -23.46
N GLU A 462 -3.17 -5.13 -24.13
CA GLU A 462 -1.82 -5.55 -23.72
C GLU A 462 -0.79 -4.65 -24.40
N VAL A 463 0.25 -4.26 -23.69
CA VAL A 463 1.31 -3.38 -24.20
C VAL A 463 2.61 -4.16 -24.30
N LYS A 464 3.25 -4.15 -25.46
CA LYS A 464 4.53 -4.83 -25.68
C LYS A 464 5.48 -3.99 -26.52
N SER A 465 6.78 -4.13 -26.26
CA SER A 465 7.83 -3.64 -27.13
C SER A 465 8.24 -4.73 -28.12
N PHE A 466 8.41 -4.34 -29.39
CA PHE A 466 8.84 -5.26 -30.42
C PHE A 466 10.31 -5.69 -30.23
N ILE A 467 10.54 -6.97 -30.04
CA ILE A 467 11.87 -7.59 -29.99
C ILE A 467 12.09 -8.40 -31.27
N ASN A 468 11.21 -9.37 -31.51
CA ASN A 468 11.21 -10.22 -32.68
C ASN A 468 9.83 -10.87 -32.87
N VAL A 469 9.60 -11.52 -34.02
CA VAL A 469 8.31 -12.11 -34.36
C VAL A 469 7.91 -13.26 -33.41
N SER A 470 8.87 -14.00 -32.89
CA SER A 470 8.59 -15.12 -31.95
C SER A 470 8.03 -14.59 -30.61
N GLU A 471 8.59 -13.51 -30.11
CA GLU A 471 8.09 -12.87 -28.88
C GLU A 471 6.70 -12.25 -29.06
N VAL A 472 6.42 -11.69 -30.24
CA VAL A 472 5.07 -11.21 -30.57
C VAL A 472 4.08 -12.38 -30.56
N SER A 473 4.45 -13.53 -31.12
CA SER A 473 3.59 -14.72 -31.10
C SER A 473 3.32 -15.24 -29.69
N ASN A 474 4.33 -15.25 -28.83
CA ASN A 474 4.19 -15.61 -27.41
C ASN A 474 3.26 -14.62 -26.67
N ALA A 475 3.42 -13.32 -26.92
CA ALA A 475 2.56 -12.28 -26.33
C ALA A 475 1.11 -12.44 -26.77
N GLN A 476 0.86 -12.78 -28.04
CA GLN A 476 -0.50 -13.08 -28.55
C GLN A 476 -1.14 -14.27 -27.82
N LEU A 477 -0.39 -15.35 -27.60
CA LEU A 477 -0.88 -16.53 -26.87
C LEU A 477 -1.23 -16.20 -25.41
N GLN A 478 -0.38 -15.41 -24.74
CA GLN A 478 -0.65 -14.96 -23.37
C GLN A 478 -1.87 -14.05 -23.29
N ALA A 479 -1.97 -13.07 -24.20
CA ALA A 479 -3.10 -12.14 -24.26
C ALA A 479 -4.42 -12.88 -24.49
N ALA A 480 -4.45 -13.86 -25.40
CA ALA A 480 -5.62 -14.70 -25.64
C ALA A 480 -6.02 -15.50 -24.39
N ALA A 481 -5.04 -16.08 -23.68
CA ALA A 481 -5.31 -16.84 -22.47
C ALA A 481 -5.89 -15.97 -21.34
N TYR A 482 -5.40 -14.75 -21.16
CA TYR A 482 -5.93 -13.81 -20.15
C TYR A 482 -7.33 -13.31 -20.51
N SER A 483 -7.56 -12.98 -21.79
CA SER A 483 -8.87 -12.56 -22.28
C SER A 483 -9.93 -13.64 -22.10
N GLY A 484 -9.59 -14.89 -22.40
CA GLY A 484 -10.48 -16.05 -22.21
C GLY A 484 -10.88 -16.24 -20.73
N LYS A 485 -9.96 -16.04 -19.78
CA LYS A 485 -10.26 -16.09 -18.34
C LYS A 485 -11.23 -15.01 -17.87
N LEU A 486 -11.22 -13.85 -18.52
CA LEU A 486 -12.15 -12.75 -18.25
C LEU A 486 -13.45 -12.87 -19.03
N GLY A 487 -13.63 -13.93 -19.79
CA GLY A 487 -14.83 -14.17 -20.61
C GLY A 487 -14.98 -13.19 -21.79
N LEU A 488 -13.84 -12.67 -22.31
CA LEU A 488 -13.83 -11.78 -23.47
C LEU A 488 -13.48 -12.55 -24.73
N SER A 489 -14.17 -12.22 -25.81
CA SER A 489 -13.95 -12.83 -27.13
C SER A 489 -12.87 -12.14 -27.96
N SER A 490 -12.32 -11.01 -27.47
CA SER A 490 -11.26 -10.28 -28.17
C SER A 490 -10.32 -9.58 -27.21
N VAL A 491 -9.06 -9.39 -27.65
CA VAL A 491 -8.02 -8.62 -26.98
C VAL A 491 -7.21 -7.83 -28.01
N THR A 492 -6.72 -6.66 -27.62
CA THR A 492 -5.88 -5.84 -28.49
C THR A 492 -4.47 -5.73 -27.90
N LEU A 493 -3.46 -6.00 -28.73
CA LEU A 493 -2.05 -5.86 -28.40
C LEU A 493 -1.50 -4.55 -28.99
N ALA A 494 -1.14 -3.60 -28.16
CA ALA A 494 -0.43 -2.38 -28.56
C ALA A 494 1.07 -2.70 -28.64
N LEU A 495 1.59 -2.87 -29.85
CA LEU A 495 2.97 -3.25 -30.11
C LEU A 495 3.81 -2.03 -30.45
N PHE A 496 4.67 -1.58 -29.54
CA PHE A 496 5.58 -0.47 -29.77
C PHE A 496 6.82 -0.92 -30.57
N VAL A 497 7.02 -0.31 -31.75
CA VAL A 497 8.06 -0.73 -32.71
C VAL A 497 9.06 0.41 -32.92
N PRO A 498 10.40 0.13 -32.94
CA PRO A 498 11.42 1.16 -33.11
C PRO A 498 11.57 1.61 -34.58
N THR A 499 10.45 1.94 -35.22
CA THR A 499 10.39 2.50 -36.59
C THR A 499 9.10 3.29 -36.78
N ASP A 500 9.16 4.29 -37.67
CA ASP A 500 7.98 5.02 -38.16
C ASP A 500 7.62 4.63 -39.61
N ASP A 501 8.27 3.63 -40.19
CA ASP A 501 7.96 3.13 -41.53
C ASP A 501 6.55 2.50 -41.56
N ALA A 502 5.64 3.16 -42.28
CA ALA A 502 4.24 2.76 -42.37
C ALA A 502 4.08 1.33 -42.94
N SER A 503 4.93 0.92 -43.89
CA SER A 503 4.84 -0.42 -44.47
C SER A 503 5.23 -1.53 -43.50
N ILE A 504 6.17 -1.26 -42.61
CA ILE A 504 6.58 -2.21 -41.55
C ILE A 504 5.50 -2.27 -40.49
N LEU A 505 4.96 -1.13 -40.06
CA LEU A 505 3.90 -1.08 -39.05
C LEU A 505 2.62 -1.75 -39.54
N GLU A 506 2.28 -1.63 -40.83
CA GLU A 506 1.13 -2.32 -41.42
C GLU A 506 1.33 -3.83 -41.45
N LYS A 507 2.50 -4.32 -41.83
CA LYS A 507 2.82 -5.76 -41.84
C LYS A 507 2.81 -6.40 -40.44
N LEU A 508 3.15 -5.63 -39.40
CA LEU A 508 3.12 -6.09 -38.01
C LEU A 508 1.73 -5.99 -37.37
N SER A 509 0.84 -5.17 -37.95
CA SER A 509 -0.55 -5.07 -37.52
C SER A 509 -1.36 -6.22 -38.09
N THR A 510 -1.75 -7.17 -37.24
CA THR A 510 -2.40 -8.42 -37.66
C THR A 510 -3.63 -8.70 -36.82
N GLN A 511 -4.51 -9.55 -37.35
CA GLN A 511 -5.62 -10.13 -36.62
C GLN A 511 -5.52 -11.66 -36.72
N THR A 512 -5.56 -12.33 -35.58
CA THR A 512 -5.46 -13.80 -35.51
C THR A 512 -6.44 -14.33 -34.49
N GLU A 513 -7.06 -15.45 -34.75
CA GLU A 513 -7.90 -16.15 -33.76
C GLU A 513 -7.05 -17.22 -33.05
N LEU A 514 -7.00 -17.15 -31.72
CA LEU A 514 -6.25 -18.07 -30.87
C LEU A 514 -7.17 -18.58 -29.74
N ASN A 515 -7.39 -19.87 -29.67
CA ASN A 515 -8.24 -20.51 -28.65
C ASN A 515 -9.65 -19.89 -28.52
N GLY A 516 -10.25 -19.47 -29.64
CA GLY A 516 -11.58 -18.85 -29.69
C GLY A 516 -11.58 -17.36 -29.27
N VAL A 517 -10.42 -16.73 -29.15
CA VAL A 517 -10.27 -15.30 -28.87
C VAL A 517 -9.62 -14.61 -30.06
N PHE A 518 -10.22 -13.51 -30.54
CA PHE A 518 -9.62 -12.65 -31.56
C PHE A 518 -8.54 -11.76 -30.95
N VAL A 519 -7.30 -11.93 -31.40
CA VAL A 519 -6.16 -11.11 -31.01
C VAL A 519 -5.84 -10.11 -32.12
N HIS A 520 -5.99 -8.83 -31.84
CA HIS A 520 -5.69 -7.73 -32.74
C HIS A 520 -4.35 -7.14 -32.35
N VAL A 521 -3.35 -7.20 -33.23
CA VAL A 521 -2.07 -6.51 -33.02
C VAL A 521 -2.11 -5.17 -33.73
N VAL A 522 -1.86 -4.10 -33.00
CA VAL A 522 -1.75 -2.73 -33.54
C VAL A 522 -0.32 -2.26 -33.31
N ALA A 523 0.47 -2.20 -34.40
CA ALA A 523 1.85 -1.73 -34.34
C ALA A 523 1.90 -0.19 -34.28
N ILE A 524 2.68 0.34 -33.34
CA ILE A 524 2.81 1.77 -33.03
C ILE A 524 4.28 2.15 -33.13
N GLY A 525 4.60 3.05 -34.06
CA GLY A 525 5.96 3.55 -34.22
C GLY A 525 6.33 4.55 -33.12
N TRP A 526 7.55 4.45 -32.57
CA TRP A 526 7.98 5.31 -31.48
C TRP A 526 9.30 6.07 -31.73
N THR A 527 9.91 5.95 -32.89
CA THR A 527 11.15 6.68 -33.27
C THR A 527 10.91 8.12 -33.74
#